data_ecf79d2c276c78cf53fa90bc7536adcf
#
_entry.id   ecf79d2c276c78cf53fa90bc7536adcf
#
_cell.length_a   1.000
_cell.length_b   1.000
_cell.length_c   1.000
_cell.angle_alpha   90.00
_cell.angle_beta   90.00
_cell.angle_gamma   90.00
#
_symmetry.space_group_name_H-M   'P 1'
#
loop_
_entity.id
_entity.type
_entity.pdbx_description
1 polymer ?
#
loop_
_entity_poly.entity_id
_entity_poly.type
_entity_poly.pdbx_seq_one_letter_code
_entity_poly.pdbx_strand_id
1 'polypeptide(L)'
;MELKIGDFFPDFTLKDENTQDFNLKNDFKNNYLVIYFYPKNETPGCTKQACYFKEFYEEFKVLNCEIVGISSDNYLSHQNFKNNYNLPFKLLCDHNSKLKKQLKLPKDFFGMSPPRITFLINNKNVILLIHRSSLNMKSHINLVLKFLNKN
;
A
#
# COMPACT_ATOMS: atom_id res chain seq x y z
N MET A 1 4.48 7.31 17.95
CA MET A 1 5.27 6.09 18.15
C MET A 1 5.32 5.33 16.84
N GLU A 2 6.47 4.78 16.49
CA GLU A 2 6.65 4.07 15.23
C GLU A 2 5.95 2.71 15.25
N LEU A 3 5.29 2.36 14.14
CA LEU A 3 4.63 1.06 14.01
C LEU A 3 5.65 -0.07 13.90
N LYS A 4 5.35 -1.20 14.53
CA LYS A 4 6.24 -2.38 14.56
C LYS A 4 5.44 -3.63 14.21
N ILE A 5 6.14 -4.67 13.79
CA ILE A 5 5.55 -6.00 13.63
C ILE A 5 4.91 -6.42 14.95
N GLY A 6 3.68 -6.91 14.89
CA GLY A 6 2.89 -7.27 16.07
C GLY A 6 1.94 -6.18 16.56
N ASP A 7 2.16 -4.93 16.16
CA ASP A 7 1.23 -3.85 16.48
C ASP A 7 -0.03 -3.95 15.63
N PHE A 8 -1.13 -3.37 16.14
CA PHE A 8 -2.32 -3.18 15.32
C PHE A 8 -2.12 -1.98 14.40
N PHE A 9 -2.45 -2.16 13.10
CA PHE A 9 -2.48 -1.03 12.19
C PHE A 9 -3.70 -0.18 12.56
N PRO A 10 -3.52 1.14 12.81
CA PRO A 10 -4.64 2.01 13.20
C PRO A 10 -5.73 2.03 12.15
N ASP A 11 -6.99 2.08 12.60
CA ASP A 11 -8.10 2.21 11.67
C ASP A 11 -8.03 3.54 10.93
N PHE A 12 -8.47 3.54 9.68
CA PHE A 12 -8.50 4.75 8.86
C PHE A 12 -9.61 4.67 7.83
N THR A 13 -10.02 5.83 7.34
CA THR A 13 -10.96 5.95 6.23
C THR A 13 -10.36 6.91 5.21
N LEU A 14 -10.18 6.44 3.97
CA LEU A 14 -9.68 7.24 2.86
C LEU A 14 -10.59 7.04 1.65
N LYS A 15 -10.69 8.05 0.80
CA LYS A 15 -11.39 7.93 -0.49
C LYS A 15 -10.55 7.14 -1.47
N ASP A 16 -11.19 6.27 -2.25
CA ASP A 16 -10.52 5.57 -3.34
C ASP A 16 -10.56 6.40 -4.64
N GLU A 17 -10.11 5.80 -5.76
CA GLU A 17 -10.08 6.44 -7.07
C GLU A 17 -11.46 6.80 -7.60
N ASN A 18 -12.52 6.23 -7.04
CA ASN A 18 -13.91 6.50 -7.41
C ASN A 18 -14.64 7.35 -6.39
N THR A 19 -13.90 7.99 -5.49
CA THR A 19 -14.42 8.82 -4.38
C THR A 19 -15.28 8.06 -3.37
N GLN A 20 -15.19 6.73 -3.37
CA GLN A 20 -15.87 5.89 -2.38
C GLN A 20 -14.97 5.73 -1.15
N ASP A 21 -15.59 5.75 0.03
CA ASP A 21 -14.84 5.54 1.27
C ASP A 21 -14.33 4.11 1.35
N PHE A 22 -13.07 3.96 1.71
CA PHE A 22 -12.48 2.71 2.16
C PHE A 22 -12.13 2.86 3.64
N ASN A 23 -12.79 2.07 4.48
CA ASN A 23 -12.49 2.01 5.90
C ASN A 23 -11.83 0.66 6.20
N LEU A 24 -10.67 0.68 6.84
CA LEU A 24 -9.90 -0.53 7.07
C LEU A 24 -10.71 -1.60 7.82
N LYS A 25 -11.35 -1.20 8.91
CA LYS A 25 -12.10 -2.14 9.75
C LYS A 25 -13.32 -2.73 9.03
N ASN A 26 -14.04 -1.91 8.26
CA ASN A 26 -15.32 -2.32 7.67
C ASN A 26 -15.18 -2.95 6.29
N ASP A 27 -14.18 -2.54 5.50
CA ASP A 27 -14.10 -2.88 4.08
C ASP A 27 -13.04 -3.93 3.76
N PHE A 28 -12.14 -4.23 4.70
CA PHE A 28 -11.16 -5.29 4.53
C PHE A 28 -11.75 -6.62 5.02
N LYS A 29 -11.98 -7.55 4.09
CA LYS A 29 -12.63 -8.84 4.36
C LYS A 29 -11.77 -10.04 4.03
N ASN A 30 -10.58 -9.84 3.45
CA ASN A 30 -9.67 -10.91 3.12
C ASN A 30 -8.87 -11.36 4.36
N ASN A 31 -8.11 -12.47 4.23
CA ASN A 31 -7.25 -12.92 5.32
C ASN A 31 -6.05 -12.01 5.51
N TYR A 32 -5.56 -11.41 4.41
CA TYR A 32 -4.37 -10.55 4.42
C TYR A 32 -4.61 -9.32 3.56
N LEU A 33 -3.96 -8.22 3.92
CA LEU A 33 -3.99 -6.98 3.16
C LEU A 33 -2.57 -6.41 3.07
N VAL A 34 -2.17 -6.10 1.85
CA VAL A 34 -0.98 -5.28 1.60
C VAL A 34 -1.42 -3.82 1.57
N ILE A 35 -0.81 -3.00 2.42
CA ILE A 35 -0.98 -1.55 2.39
C ILE A 35 0.37 -0.96 2.02
N TYR A 36 0.50 -0.38 0.83
CA TYR A 36 1.77 0.22 0.45
C TYR A 36 1.63 1.72 0.21
N PHE A 37 2.51 2.47 0.85
CA PHE A 37 2.63 3.91 0.69
C PHE A 37 3.70 4.20 -0.36
N TYR A 38 3.39 5.06 -1.32
CA TYR A 38 4.31 5.42 -2.38
C TYR A 38 4.27 6.93 -2.63
N PRO A 39 5.36 7.51 -3.22
CA PRO A 39 5.47 8.96 -3.31
C PRO A 39 4.46 9.64 -4.24
N LYS A 40 4.30 9.17 -5.48
CA LYS A 40 3.50 9.90 -6.45
C LYS A 40 3.18 9.06 -7.69
N ASN A 41 1.92 9.16 -8.17
CA ASN A 41 1.49 8.51 -9.41
C ASN A 41 2.34 8.95 -10.60
N GLU A 42 2.46 8.09 -11.60
CA GLU A 42 3.10 8.34 -12.91
C GLU A 42 4.61 8.62 -12.82
N THR A 43 5.22 8.49 -11.65
CA THR A 43 6.68 8.51 -11.55
C THR A 43 7.25 7.14 -11.93
N PRO A 44 8.49 7.05 -12.45
CA PRO A 44 9.03 5.76 -12.91
C PRO A 44 9.05 4.67 -11.86
N GLY A 45 9.50 4.99 -10.64
CA GLY A 45 9.56 4.00 -9.55
C GLY A 45 8.20 3.55 -9.08
N CYS A 46 7.24 4.48 -8.93
CA CYS A 46 5.90 4.15 -8.47
C CYS A 46 5.13 3.37 -9.52
N THR A 47 5.31 3.70 -10.80
CA THR A 47 4.72 2.94 -11.91
C THR A 47 5.26 1.52 -11.92
N LYS A 48 6.57 1.35 -11.77
CA LYS A 48 7.22 0.05 -11.74
C LYS A 48 6.72 -0.79 -10.58
N GLN A 49 6.61 -0.21 -9.38
CA GLN A 49 6.09 -0.89 -8.19
C GLN A 49 4.65 -1.35 -8.40
N ALA A 50 3.78 -0.47 -8.90
CA ALA A 50 2.38 -0.79 -9.15
C ALA A 50 2.26 -1.92 -10.18
N CYS A 51 3.05 -1.87 -11.24
CA CYS A 51 3.03 -2.90 -12.28
C CYS A 51 3.54 -4.25 -11.79
N TYR A 52 4.51 -4.27 -10.86
CA TYR A 52 4.93 -5.50 -10.22
C TYR A 52 3.81 -6.10 -9.37
N PHE A 53 3.09 -5.29 -8.57
CA PHE A 53 1.93 -5.78 -7.83
C PHE A 53 0.85 -6.32 -8.78
N LYS A 54 0.61 -5.65 -9.90
CA LYS A 54 -0.33 -6.11 -10.91
C LYS A 54 0.08 -7.46 -11.50
N GLU A 55 1.37 -7.61 -11.85
CA GLU A 55 1.90 -8.83 -12.42
C GLU A 55 1.64 -10.06 -11.55
N PHE A 56 1.74 -9.90 -10.25
CA PHE A 56 1.56 -10.99 -9.28
C PHE A 56 0.20 -10.96 -8.57
N TYR A 57 -0.74 -10.17 -9.06
CA TYR A 57 -2.02 -9.98 -8.39
C TYR A 57 -2.80 -11.28 -8.20
N GLU A 58 -2.78 -12.17 -9.18
CA GLU A 58 -3.49 -13.46 -9.08
C GLU A 58 -2.88 -14.34 -7.99
N GLU A 59 -1.56 -14.32 -7.82
CA GLU A 59 -0.90 -15.04 -6.73
C GLU A 59 -1.35 -14.51 -5.37
N PHE A 60 -1.47 -13.18 -5.22
CA PHE A 60 -1.99 -12.58 -3.99
C PHE A 60 -3.42 -13.03 -3.74
N LYS A 61 -4.26 -13.05 -4.77
CA LYS A 61 -5.65 -13.45 -4.62
C LYS A 61 -5.79 -14.90 -4.19
N VAL A 62 -4.99 -15.79 -4.75
CA VAL A 62 -4.98 -17.21 -4.36
C VAL A 62 -4.64 -17.36 -2.87
N LEU A 63 -3.78 -16.48 -2.35
CA LEU A 63 -3.41 -16.45 -0.94
C LEU A 63 -4.41 -15.67 -0.08
N ASN A 64 -5.54 -15.26 -0.65
CA ASN A 64 -6.57 -14.44 0.00
C ASN A 64 -5.99 -13.15 0.58
N CYS A 65 -5.16 -12.49 -0.22
CA CYS A 65 -4.50 -11.23 0.10
C CYS A 65 -4.95 -10.16 -0.89
N GLU A 66 -5.48 -9.05 -0.38
CA GLU A 66 -5.82 -7.89 -1.20
C GLU A 66 -4.72 -6.84 -1.09
N ILE A 67 -4.73 -5.86 -1.99
CA ILE A 67 -3.71 -4.81 -2.07
C ILE A 67 -4.40 -3.45 -2.14
N VAL A 68 -3.91 -2.48 -1.39
CA VAL A 68 -4.28 -1.06 -1.56
C VAL A 68 -3.00 -0.23 -1.62
N GLY A 69 -2.94 0.69 -2.59
CA GLY A 69 -1.85 1.67 -2.67
C GLY A 69 -2.31 3.02 -2.13
N ILE A 70 -1.43 3.72 -1.43
CA ILE A 70 -1.77 5.01 -0.79
C ILE A 70 -0.73 6.06 -1.17
N SER A 71 -1.19 7.18 -1.68
CA SER A 71 -0.36 8.37 -1.90
C SER A 71 -1.20 9.63 -1.67
N SER A 72 -0.55 10.79 -1.66
CA SER A 72 -1.26 12.07 -1.48
C SER A 72 -1.88 12.60 -2.76
N ASP A 73 -1.79 11.88 -3.87
CA ASP A 73 -2.45 12.25 -5.12
C ASP A 73 -3.97 12.28 -4.96
N ASN A 74 -4.64 13.14 -5.74
CA ASN A 74 -6.10 13.23 -5.69
C ASN A 74 -6.76 12.08 -6.47
N TYR A 75 -8.10 11.99 -6.37
CA TYR A 75 -8.84 10.90 -6.99
C TYR A 75 -8.69 10.88 -8.52
N LEU A 76 -8.63 12.03 -9.16
CA LEU A 76 -8.50 12.09 -10.62
C LEU A 76 -7.14 11.55 -11.07
N SER A 77 -6.07 11.92 -10.38
CA SER A 77 -4.75 11.37 -10.62
C SER A 77 -4.73 9.85 -10.43
N HIS A 78 -5.38 9.35 -9.38
CA HIS A 78 -5.51 7.91 -9.13
C HIS A 78 -6.30 7.21 -10.23
N GLN A 79 -7.41 7.80 -10.70
CA GLN A 79 -8.18 7.24 -11.81
C GLN A 79 -7.31 7.10 -13.07
N ASN A 80 -6.58 8.17 -13.40
CA ASN A 80 -5.72 8.17 -14.58
C ASN A 80 -4.62 7.11 -14.47
N PHE A 81 -3.98 7.04 -13.33
CA PHE A 81 -2.91 6.07 -13.08
C PHE A 81 -3.45 4.64 -13.19
N LYS A 82 -4.57 4.38 -12.52
CA LYS A 82 -5.21 3.06 -12.55
C LYS A 82 -5.61 2.67 -13.97
N ASN A 83 -6.19 3.61 -14.74
CA ASN A 83 -6.63 3.34 -16.10
C ASN A 83 -5.45 3.16 -17.06
N ASN A 84 -4.41 3.98 -16.92
CA ASN A 84 -3.25 3.92 -17.80
C ASN A 84 -2.51 2.58 -17.72
N TYR A 85 -2.51 1.96 -16.55
CA TYR A 85 -1.77 0.71 -16.34
C TYR A 85 -2.67 -0.47 -16.00
N ASN A 86 -4.00 -0.29 -16.06
CA ASN A 86 -4.99 -1.32 -15.76
C ASN A 86 -4.74 -1.99 -14.40
N LEU A 87 -4.54 -1.17 -13.37
CA LEU A 87 -4.27 -1.67 -12.02
C LEU A 87 -5.53 -2.32 -11.44
N PRO A 88 -5.44 -3.56 -10.94
CA PRO A 88 -6.63 -4.29 -10.47
C PRO A 88 -7.01 -4.02 -9.01
N PHE A 89 -6.28 -3.14 -8.31
CA PHE A 89 -6.49 -2.86 -6.90
C PHE A 89 -6.80 -1.39 -6.67
N LYS A 90 -7.30 -1.06 -5.47
CA LYS A 90 -7.68 0.30 -5.12
C LYS A 90 -6.47 1.18 -4.86
N LEU A 91 -6.59 2.44 -5.27
CA LEU A 91 -5.65 3.50 -4.91
C LEU A 91 -6.38 4.47 -4.00
N LEU A 92 -5.83 4.72 -2.81
CA LEU A 92 -6.45 5.55 -1.80
C LEU A 92 -5.79 6.93 -1.73
N CYS A 93 -6.61 7.96 -1.53
CA CYS A 93 -6.18 9.35 -1.51
C CYS A 93 -5.87 9.79 -0.07
N ASP A 94 -4.59 9.91 0.26
CA ASP A 94 -4.17 10.44 1.56
C ASP A 94 -3.98 11.94 1.46
N HIS A 95 -5.09 12.68 1.51
CA HIS A 95 -5.11 14.14 1.33
C HIS A 95 -4.15 14.82 2.31
N ASN A 96 -3.26 15.67 1.78
CA ASN A 96 -2.23 16.39 2.54
C ASN A 96 -1.31 15.47 3.35
N SER A 97 -1.19 14.20 2.95
CA SER A 97 -0.39 13.19 3.67
C SER A 97 -0.80 13.06 5.14
N LYS A 98 -2.08 13.25 5.43
CA LYS A 98 -2.59 13.26 6.80
C LYS A 98 -2.36 11.92 7.50
N LEU A 99 -2.67 10.80 6.83
CA LEU A 99 -2.46 9.46 7.40
C LEU A 99 -0.97 9.18 7.60
N LYS A 100 -0.14 9.49 6.61
CA LYS A 100 1.31 9.32 6.74
C LYS A 100 1.87 10.06 7.94
N LYS A 101 1.44 11.29 8.16
CA LYS A 101 1.88 12.10 9.30
C LYS A 101 1.39 11.53 10.61
N GLN A 102 0.14 11.07 10.65
CA GLN A 102 -0.45 10.43 11.83
C GLN A 102 0.32 9.16 12.21
N LEU A 103 0.71 8.36 11.23
CA LEU A 103 1.47 7.12 11.45
C LEU A 103 2.95 7.37 11.69
N LYS A 104 3.41 8.61 11.52
CA LYS A 104 4.82 9.00 11.68
C LYS A 104 5.76 8.15 10.85
N LEU A 105 5.38 7.90 9.60
CA LEU A 105 6.21 7.12 8.69
C LEU A 105 7.52 7.86 8.39
N PRO A 106 8.67 7.14 8.39
CA PRO A 106 9.95 7.77 8.12
C PRO A 106 10.03 8.23 6.65
N LYS A 107 10.83 9.28 6.42
CA LYS A 107 11.12 9.76 5.07
C LYS A 107 12.43 9.16 4.58
N ASP A 108 12.55 9.01 3.26
CA ASP A 108 13.77 8.53 2.64
C ASP A 108 14.67 9.71 2.22
N PHE A 109 15.91 9.40 1.83
CA PHE A 109 16.89 10.40 1.34
C PHE A 109 17.02 11.58 2.31
N PHE A 110 17.38 11.27 3.58
CA PHE A 110 17.60 12.27 4.63
C PHE A 110 16.38 13.14 4.90
N GLY A 111 15.19 12.55 4.76
CA GLY A 111 13.94 13.25 5.02
C GLY A 111 13.44 14.10 3.86
N MET A 112 14.09 14.03 2.71
CA MET A 112 13.73 14.85 1.56
C MET A 112 12.70 14.21 0.64
N SER A 113 12.49 12.90 0.75
CA SER A 113 11.54 12.17 -0.09
C SER A 113 10.42 11.56 0.74
N PRO A 114 9.19 11.48 0.20
CA PRO A 114 8.11 10.72 0.84
C PRO A 114 8.50 9.26 1.01
N PRO A 115 7.96 8.57 2.00
CA PRO A 115 8.32 7.18 2.26
C PRO A 115 7.77 6.23 1.18
N ARG A 116 8.50 5.14 0.97
CA ARG A 116 8.03 3.99 0.20
C ARG A 116 8.07 2.79 1.12
N ILE A 117 6.93 2.49 1.71
CA ILE A 117 6.82 1.49 2.76
C ILE A 117 5.65 0.57 2.46
N THR A 118 5.87 -0.74 2.61
CA THR A 118 4.83 -1.75 2.44
C THR A 118 4.59 -2.46 3.76
N PHE A 119 3.32 -2.51 4.16
CA PHE A 119 2.85 -3.27 5.31
C PHE A 119 2.06 -4.48 4.84
N LEU A 120 2.23 -5.61 5.52
CA LEU A 120 1.32 -6.74 5.41
C LEU A 120 0.61 -6.91 6.75
N ILE A 121 -0.72 -6.93 6.72
CA ILE A 121 -1.53 -7.14 7.93
C ILE A 121 -2.44 -8.35 7.74
N ASN A 122 -2.85 -8.95 8.86
CA ASN A 122 -3.82 -10.05 8.85
C ASN A 122 -5.25 -9.52 9.05
N ASN A 123 -6.23 -10.43 9.13
CA ASN A 123 -7.65 -10.07 9.27
C ASN A 123 -8.02 -9.51 10.65
N LYS A 124 -7.08 -9.46 11.58
CA LYS A 124 -7.22 -8.79 12.87
C LYS A 124 -6.48 -7.47 12.90
N ASN A 125 -6.01 -7.02 11.74
CA ASN A 125 -5.25 -5.78 11.55
C ASN A 125 -3.90 -5.78 12.26
N VAL A 126 -3.37 -6.97 12.58
CA VAL A 126 -2.02 -7.09 13.15
C VAL A 126 -0.98 -7.04 12.05
N ILE A 127 0.04 -6.22 12.25
CA ILE A 127 1.14 -6.06 11.30
C ILE A 127 2.03 -7.31 11.34
N LEU A 128 2.15 -7.98 10.19
CA LEU A 128 2.96 -9.19 10.04
C LEU A 128 4.32 -8.92 9.41
N LEU A 129 4.40 -7.88 8.56
CA LEU A 129 5.61 -7.54 7.82
C LEU A 129 5.64 -6.06 7.54
N ILE A 130 6.82 -5.45 7.66
CA ILE A 130 7.07 -4.07 7.27
C ILE A 130 8.30 -4.08 6.38
N HIS A 131 8.19 -3.51 5.18
CA HIS A 131 9.31 -3.42 4.25
C HIS A 131 9.46 -2.01 3.72
N ARG A 132 10.67 -1.51 3.74
CA ARG A 132 11.02 -0.18 3.28
C ARG A 132 12.18 -0.27 2.29
N SER A 133 11.98 0.23 1.07
CA SER A 133 13.01 0.33 0.06
C SER A 133 12.61 1.37 -0.97
N SER A 134 13.50 2.32 -1.24
CA SER A 134 13.25 3.36 -2.25
C SER A 134 13.79 3.01 -3.62
N LEU A 135 14.68 2.02 -3.72
CA LEU A 135 15.37 1.68 -4.97
C LEU A 135 14.98 0.33 -5.54
N ASN A 136 14.67 -0.64 -4.71
CA ASN A 136 14.31 -1.99 -5.17
C ASN A 136 12.79 -2.18 -5.10
N MET A 137 12.11 -1.83 -6.19
CA MET A 137 10.64 -1.88 -6.25
C MET A 137 10.10 -3.29 -6.16
N LYS A 138 10.77 -4.25 -6.80
CA LYS A 138 10.32 -5.64 -6.82
C LYS A 138 10.42 -6.29 -5.43
N SER A 139 11.31 -5.81 -4.56
CA SER A 139 11.43 -6.36 -3.21
C SER A 139 10.16 -6.20 -2.39
N HIS A 140 9.36 -5.16 -2.63
CA HIS A 140 8.08 -4.96 -1.94
C HIS A 140 7.09 -6.10 -2.22
N ILE A 141 7.14 -6.64 -3.43
CA ILE A 141 6.26 -7.73 -3.84
C ILE A 141 6.85 -9.08 -3.40
N ASN A 142 8.13 -9.30 -3.68
CA ASN A 142 8.77 -10.58 -3.42
C ASN A 142 8.79 -10.97 -1.94
N LEU A 143 9.06 -10.01 -1.06
CA LEU A 143 9.10 -10.28 0.38
C LEU A 143 7.73 -10.65 0.93
N VAL A 144 6.67 -10.00 0.46
CA VAL A 144 5.31 -10.32 0.89
C VAL A 144 4.92 -11.72 0.41
N LEU A 145 5.15 -12.02 -0.87
CA LEU A 145 4.82 -13.35 -1.42
C LEU A 145 5.60 -14.45 -0.71
N LYS A 146 6.89 -14.21 -0.47
CA LYS A 146 7.73 -15.17 0.26
C LYS A 146 7.18 -15.43 1.67
N PHE A 147 6.78 -14.38 2.37
CA PHE A 147 6.19 -14.50 3.70
C PHE A 147 4.89 -15.31 3.66
N LEU A 148 3.99 -14.99 2.74
CA LEU A 148 2.69 -15.64 2.62
C LEU A 148 2.82 -17.12 2.22
N ASN A 149 3.78 -17.44 1.39
CA ASN A 149 3.99 -18.82 0.93
C ASN A 149 4.63 -19.73 2.00
N LYS A 150 5.24 -19.15 3.03
CA LYS A 150 5.80 -19.91 4.15
C LYS A 150 4.80 -20.18 5.27
N ASN A 151 3.68 -19.50 5.26
CA ASN A 151 2.71 -19.55 6.37
C ASN A 151 1.29 -20.08 5.96
#